data_0467853ab730c1fdb21d23d2750f72b9
#
_entry.id   0467853ab730c1fdb21d23d2750f72b9
#
_cell.length_a   1.000
_cell.length_b   1.000
_cell.length_c   1.000
_cell.angle_alpha   90.00
_cell.angle_beta   90.00
_cell.angle_gamma   90.00
#
_symmetry.space_group_name_H-M   'P 1'
#
loop_
_entity.id
_entity.type
_entity.pdbx_description
1 polymer ?
#
loop_
_entity_poly.entity_id
_entity_poly.type
_entity_poly.pdbx_seq_one_letter_code
_entity_poly.pdbx_strand_id
1 'polypeptide(L)'
;MVASFISCDTKTIEVQKSGGVWHMGGDDQFQEGTSPKAVIGSESDLEIAMAFYSAYGDMELDKMVELSEDIVKFHPGNLAGVVDVDTSNTDFVVERQSTFESIKRTLHNVTPIAVEGSENYTVVSINFTEEITYKDGSTSSDHYFERIHVVNGKVNRVVQWMRPWE
;
A
#
# COMPACT_ATOMS: atom_id res chain seq x y z
N MET A 1 -31.82 10.76 -54.13
CA MET A 1 -31.62 10.03 -52.85
C MET A 1 -30.29 10.52 -52.25
N VAL A 2 -30.35 11.45 -51.27
CA VAL A 2 -29.17 12.04 -50.65
C VAL A 2 -28.95 11.31 -49.33
N ALA A 3 -27.84 10.60 -49.20
CA ALA A 3 -27.47 9.92 -47.95
C ALA A 3 -26.79 10.95 -47.04
N SER A 4 -27.47 11.31 -45.94
CA SER A 4 -26.88 12.10 -44.86
C SER A 4 -26.03 11.22 -43.98
N PHE A 5 -24.71 11.43 -43.98
CA PHE A 5 -23.81 10.85 -43.01
C PHE A 5 -23.96 11.62 -41.69
N ILE A 6 -24.49 10.98 -40.67
CA ILE A 6 -24.46 11.49 -39.29
C ILE A 6 -23.04 11.23 -38.79
N SER A 7 -22.24 12.31 -38.69
CA SER A 7 -20.98 12.29 -37.97
C SER A 7 -21.28 12.14 -36.48
N CYS A 8 -20.90 11.01 -35.90
CA CYS A 8 -20.91 10.84 -34.47
C CYS A 8 -19.65 11.55 -33.91
N ASP A 9 -19.79 12.76 -33.41
CA ASP A 9 -18.75 13.42 -32.64
C ASP A 9 -18.49 12.59 -31.36
N THR A 10 -17.45 11.81 -31.39
CA THR A 10 -16.93 11.14 -30.18
C THR A 10 -16.30 12.23 -29.31
N LYS A 11 -17.07 12.78 -28.36
CA LYS A 11 -16.48 13.61 -27.31
C LYS A 11 -15.60 12.71 -26.48
N THR A 12 -14.29 12.86 -26.62
CA THR A 12 -13.32 12.29 -25.70
C THR A 12 -13.56 12.97 -24.35
N ILE A 13 -14.13 12.25 -23.39
CA ILE A 13 -14.21 12.73 -22.01
C ILE A 13 -12.81 12.56 -21.45
N GLU A 14 -12.07 13.65 -21.34
CA GLU A 14 -10.85 13.67 -20.54
C GLU A 14 -11.25 13.47 -19.07
N VAL A 15 -11.04 12.27 -18.56
CA VAL A 15 -11.18 11.99 -17.13
C VAL A 15 -10.07 12.73 -16.42
N GLN A 16 -10.42 13.76 -15.68
CA GLN A 16 -9.47 14.51 -14.87
C GLN A 16 -8.97 13.58 -13.75
N LYS A 17 -7.74 13.09 -13.86
CA LYS A 17 -7.13 12.11 -12.95
C LYS A 17 -6.63 12.73 -11.63
N SER A 18 -6.78 14.03 -11.41
CA SER A 18 -6.29 14.69 -10.20
C SER A 18 -7.24 14.50 -9.01
N GLY A 19 -6.77 13.91 -7.93
CA GLY A 19 -7.54 13.62 -6.72
C GLY A 19 -7.46 14.69 -5.62
N GLY A 20 -6.81 15.84 -5.84
CA GLY A 20 -6.65 16.89 -4.84
C GLY A 20 -5.19 17.20 -4.51
N VAL A 21 -4.97 17.94 -3.43
CA VAL A 21 -3.64 18.37 -2.98
C VAL A 21 -3.12 17.36 -1.96
N TRP A 22 -1.93 16.83 -2.19
CA TRP A 22 -1.21 16.00 -1.23
C TRP A 22 -0.28 16.88 -0.40
N HIS A 23 -0.44 16.83 0.92
CA HIS A 23 0.50 17.45 1.85
C HIS A 23 1.51 16.39 2.33
N MET A 24 2.73 16.46 1.82
CA MET A 24 3.85 15.69 2.34
C MET A 24 4.43 16.46 3.52
N GLY A 25 4.23 15.98 4.73
CA GLY A 25 4.47 16.68 5.99
C GLY A 25 5.84 17.36 6.14
N GLY A 26 5.82 18.48 6.80
CA GLY A 26 6.94 19.38 7.17
C GLY A 26 6.41 20.80 7.20
N ASP A 27 6.59 21.50 8.30
CA ASP A 27 6.03 22.83 8.53
C ASP A 27 6.48 23.89 7.50
N ASP A 28 7.61 23.65 6.82
CA ASP A 28 8.22 24.61 5.90
C ASP A 28 7.84 24.40 4.41
N GLN A 29 7.00 23.40 4.10
CA GLN A 29 6.77 23.00 2.70
C GLN A 29 5.45 23.49 2.12
N PHE A 30 4.64 24.20 2.88
CA PHE A 30 3.40 24.80 2.38
C PHE A 30 3.64 26.18 1.79
N GLN A 31 4.35 26.25 0.66
CA GLN A 31 4.34 27.47 -0.14
C GLN A 31 3.11 27.46 -1.04
N GLU A 32 2.33 28.53 -0.98
CA GLU A 32 1.15 28.72 -1.83
C GLU A 32 1.55 28.55 -3.32
N GLY A 33 0.88 27.63 -4.02
CA GLY A 33 1.11 27.33 -5.44
C GLY A 33 2.18 26.26 -5.74
N THR A 34 2.88 25.69 -4.74
CA THR A 34 3.92 24.67 -4.95
C THR A 34 3.57 23.30 -4.38
N SER A 35 2.42 23.15 -3.74
CA SER A 35 2.01 21.85 -3.20
C SER A 35 1.77 20.85 -4.34
N PRO A 36 2.42 19.68 -4.33
CA PRO A 36 2.21 18.66 -5.34
C PRO A 36 0.77 18.16 -5.28
N LYS A 37 0.18 17.89 -6.44
CA LYS A 37 -1.16 17.33 -6.51
C LYS A 37 -1.11 15.83 -6.33
N ALA A 38 -2.08 15.30 -5.59
CA ALA A 38 -2.32 13.87 -5.56
C ALA A 38 -3.02 13.43 -6.85
N VAL A 39 -2.56 12.34 -7.42
CA VAL A 39 -3.15 11.67 -8.58
C VAL A 39 -3.38 10.20 -8.24
N ILE A 40 -4.18 9.51 -9.04
CA ILE A 40 -4.32 8.06 -8.91
C ILE A 40 -2.98 7.41 -9.26
N GLY A 41 -2.50 6.53 -8.40
CA GLY A 41 -1.26 5.76 -8.61
C GLY A 41 -1.38 4.74 -9.74
N SER A 42 -0.26 4.16 -10.14
CA SER A 42 -0.24 3.18 -11.22
C SER A 42 -0.92 1.86 -10.82
N GLU A 43 -1.56 1.21 -11.79
CA GLU A 43 -2.19 -0.10 -11.58
C GLU A 43 -1.14 -1.18 -11.26
N SER A 44 0.03 -1.13 -11.91
CA SER A 44 1.13 -2.06 -11.65
C SER A 44 1.67 -1.95 -10.21
N ASP A 45 1.79 -0.72 -9.68
CA ASP A 45 2.25 -0.54 -8.29
C ASP A 45 1.17 -0.98 -7.30
N LEU A 46 -0.11 -0.80 -7.63
CA LEU A 46 -1.22 -1.34 -6.85
C LEU A 46 -1.14 -2.88 -6.80
N GLU A 47 -0.91 -3.54 -7.93
CA GLU A 47 -0.76 -5.00 -8.00
C GLU A 47 0.40 -5.49 -7.14
N ILE A 48 1.56 -4.81 -7.18
CA ILE A 48 2.73 -5.14 -6.36
C ILE A 48 2.39 -5.02 -4.86
N ALA A 49 1.79 -3.91 -4.45
CA ALA A 49 1.42 -3.69 -3.05
C ALA A 49 0.39 -4.72 -2.56
N MET A 50 -0.60 -5.07 -3.40
CA MET A 50 -1.60 -6.08 -3.06
C MET A 50 -1.02 -7.49 -3.02
N ALA A 51 -0.08 -7.81 -3.91
CA ALA A 51 0.65 -9.08 -3.86
C ALA A 51 1.50 -9.19 -2.59
N PHE A 52 2.18 -8.12 -2.18
CA PHE A 52 2.93 -8.06 -0.92
C PHE A 52 2.00 -8.23 0.30
N TYR A 53 0.87 -7.51 0.32
CA TYR A 53 -0.16 -7.62 1.36
C TYR A 53 -0.68 -9.06 1.50
N SER A 54 -1.00 -9.71 0.38
CA SER A 54 -1.49 -11.10 0.36
C SER A 54 -0.41 -12.08 0.82
N ALA A 55 0.83 -11.91 0.35
CA ALA A 55 1.95 -12.79 0.68
C ALA A 55 2.21 -12.84 2.20
N TYR A 56 2.04 -11.73 2.92
CA TYR A 56 2.14 -11.76 4.39
C TYR A 56 1.00 -12.57 5.03
N GLY A 57 -0.24 -12.41 4.57
CA GLY A 57 -1.39 -13.15 5.07
C GLY A 57 -1.29 -14.66 4.79
N ASP A 58 -0.71 -15.01 3.67
CA ASP A 58 -0.48 -16.39 3.23
C ASP A 58 0.83 -16.98 3.79
N MET A 59 1.59 -16.19 4.55
CA MET A 59 2.91 -16.53 5.13
C MET A 59 3.94 -16.93 4.05
N GLU A 60 3.85 -16.32 2.87
CA GLU A 60 4.73 -16.52 1.72
C GLU A 60 5.92 -15.54 1.76
N LEU A 61 6.87 -15.79 2.67
CA LEU A 61 8.00 -14.90 2.91
C LEU A 61 8.87 -14.66 1.67
N ASP A 62 9.16 -15.71 0.90
CA ASP A 62 9.96 -15.60 -0.34
C ASP A 62 9.31 -14.64 -1.33
N LYS A 63 7.98 -14.64 -1.40
CA LYS A 63 7.22 -13.72 -2.25
C LYS A 63 7.30 -12.28 -1.75
N MET A 64 7.25 -12.07 -0.44
CA MET A 64 7.45 -10.74 0.14
C MET A 64 8.86 -10.20 -0.19
N VAL A 65 9.90 -11.02 -0.06
CA VAL A 65 11.28 -10.68 -0.41
C VAL A 65 11.38 -10.33 -1.91
N GLU A 66 10.82 -11.16 -2.79
CA GLU A 66 10.81 -10.92 -4.24
C GLU A 66 10.22 -9.55 -4.60
N LEU A 67 9.17 -9.12 -3.90
CA LEU A 67 8.45 -7.87 -4.16
C LEU A 67 9.11 -6.64 -3.51
N SER A 68 10.13 -6.82 -2.68
CA SER A 68 10.74 -5.78 -1.85
C SER A 68 12.08 -5.29 -2.39
N GLU A 69 12.49 -4.10 -1.96
CA GLU A 69 13.88 -3.63 -1.99
C GLU A 69 14.72 -4.41 -0.96
N ASP A 70 16.05 -4.33 -1.07
CA ASP A 70 16.97 -5.00 -0.14
C ASP A 70 16.74 -4.55 1.31
N ILE A 71 16.38 -3.29 1.53
CA ILE A 71 16.02 -2.72 2.82
C ILE A 71 14.62 -2.12 2.76
N VAL A 72 13.71 -2.66 3.55
CA VAL A 72 12.35 -2.11 3.72
C VAL A 72 12.25 -1.33 5.03
N LYS A 73 11.84 -0.08 4.97
CA LYS A 73 11.57 0.73 6.16
C LYS A 73 10.20 0.37 6.74
N PHE A 74 10.18 -0.32 7.85
CA PHE A 74 8.95 -0.73 8.51
C PHE A 74 8.65 0.16 9.72
N HIS A 75 7.44 0.72 9.75
CA HIS A 75 6.89 1.49 10.86
C HIS A 75 5.74 0.68 11.47
N PRO A 76 5.99 -0.14 12.48
CA PRO A 76 4.98 -0.99 13.09
C PRO A 76 3.93 -0.16 13.83
N GLY A 77 2.66 -0.58 13.75
CA GLY A 77 1.54 0.15 14.34
C GLY A 77 1.51 0.16 15.87
N ASN A 78 2.26 -0.72 16.51
CA ASN A 78 2.32 -0.93 17.95
C ASN A 78 3.63 -0.52 18.61
N LEU A 79 4.60 -0.04 17.85
CA LEU A 79 5.91 0.38 18.34
C LEU A 79 6.24 1.80 17.85
N ALA A 80 6.98 2.52 18.67
CA ALA A 80 7.53 3.80 18.24
C ALA A 80 8.80 3.59 17.41
N GLY A 81 8.93 4.34 16.31
CA GLY A 81 10.14 4.36 15.49
C GLY A 81 10.04 3.59 14.17
N VAL A 82 11.18 3.43 13.54
CA VAL A 82 11.36 2.76 12.24
C VAL A 82 12.29 1.59 12.43
N VAL A 83 11.95 0.46 11.83
CA VAL A 83 12.81 -0.71 11.76
C VAL A 83 13.25 -0.87 10.31
N ASP A 84 14.56 -0.91 10.07
CA ASP A 84 15.10 -1.28 8.77
C ASP A 84 15.10 -2.82 8.68
N VAL A 85 14.28 -3.34 7.76
CA VAL A 85 14.14 -4.78 7.51
C VAL A 85 15.06 -5.13 6.35
N ASP A 86 16.13 -5.84 6.64
CA ASP A 86 17.03 -6.42 5.64
C ASP A 86 16.38 -7.69 5.07
N THR A 87 16.02 -7.68 3.79
CA THR A 87 15.37 -8.81 3.12
C THR A 87 16.29 -10.01 2.91
N SER A 88 17.61 -9.85 3.08
CA SER A 88 18.56 -10.95 3.11
C SER A 88 18.58 -11.69 4.47
N ASN A 89 18.01 -11.07 5.52
CA ASN A 89 17.91 -11.65 6.86
C ASN A 89 16.49 -11.45 7.42
N THR A 90 15.63 -12.39 7.16
CA THR A 90 14.21 -12.37 7.52
C THR A 90 13.89 -13.18 8.79
N ASP A 91 14.90 -13.58 9.57
CA ASP A 91 14.74 -14.45 10.74
C ASP A 91 13.66 -13.96 11.70
N PHE A 92 13.57 -12.65 11.94
CA PHE A 92 12.56 -12.08 12.84
C PHE A 92 11.11 -12.24 12.31
N VAL A 93 10.90 -12.20 10.98
CA VAL A 93 9.58 -12.45 10.38
C VAL A 93 9.23 -13.92 10.51
N VAL A 94 10.21 -14.79 10.23
CA VAL A 94 10.08 -16.25 10.40
C VAL A 94 9.75 -16.59 11.86
N GLU A 95 10.48 -16.03 12.82
CA GLU A 95 10.23 -16.24 14.25
C GLU A 95 8.82 -15.81 14.63
N ARG A 96 8.41 -14.61 14.21
CA ARG A 96 7.05 -14.12 14.47
C ARG A 96 5.99 -15.03 13.85
N GLN A 97 6.10 -15.35 12.56
CA GLN A 97 5.11 -16.20 11.87
C GLN A 97 5.11 -17.63 12.38
N SER A 98 6.24 -18.12 12.94
CA SER A 98 6.31 -19.46 13.51
C SER A 98 5.35 -19.69 14.68
N THR A 99 4.88 -18.64 15.33
CA THR A 99 3.89 -18.70 16.41
C THR A 99 2.45 -18.76 15.92
N PHE A 100 2.21 -18.48 14.63
CA PHE A 100 0.87 -18.43 14.05
C PHE A 100 0.43 -19.79 13.52
N GLU A 101 -0.82 -20.14 13.77
CA GLU A 101 -1.52 -21.23 13.11
C GLU A 101 -2.12 -20.74 11.79
N SER A 102 -2.73 -19.54 11.82
CA SER A 102 -3.29 -18.91 10.62
C SER A 102 -3.41 -17.39 10.80
N ILE A 103 -3.37 -16.71 9.65
CA ILE A 103 -3.69 -15.28 9.52
C ILE A 103 -4.87 -15.16 8.57
N LYS A 104 -5.90 -14.44 8.97
CA LYS A 104 -7.03 -14.10 8.09
C LYS A 104 -7.13 -12.59 7.98
N ARG A 105 -7.05 -12.08 6.76
CA ARG A 105 -7.17 -10.65 6.46
C ARG A 105 -8.47 -10.38 5.70
N THR A 106 -9.26 -9.45 6.23
CA THR A 106 -10.48 -8.96 5.59
C THR A 106 -10.23 -7.55 5.07
N LEU A 107 -10.09 -7.42 3.76
CA LEU A 107 -9.88 -6.14 3.09
C LEU A 107 -11.17 -5.31 3.11
N HIS A 108 -11.09 -4.05 3.53
CA HIS A 108 -12.20 -3.10 3.52
C HIS A 108 -12.11 -2.12 2.36
N ASN A 109 -10.94 -1.51 2.15
CA ASN A 109 -10.69 -0.66 1.00
C ASN A 109 -9.20 -0.58 0.67
N VAL A 110 -8.90 -0.18 -0.57
CA VAL A 110 -7.57 0.07 -1.07
C VAL A 110 -7.58 1.29 -1.99
N THR A 111 -6.56 2.15 -1.86
CA THR A 111 -6.45 3.38 -2.66
C THR A 111 -4.99 3.63 -3.04
N PRO A 112 -4.62 3.50 -4.32
CA PRO A 112 -3.31 3.90 -4.82
C PRO A 112 -3.27 5.42 -5.03
N ILE A 113 -2.25 6.07 -4.48
CA ILE A 113 -2.05 7.51 -4.60
C ILE A 113 -0.61 7.77 -5.03
N ALA A 114 -0.44 8.61 -6.04
CA ALA A 114 0.85 9.12 -6.49
C ALA A 114 0.88 10.64 -6.42
N VAL A 115 2.08 11.21 -6.57
CA VAL A 115 2.27 12.65 -6.71
C VAL A 115 2.38 12.98 -8.20
N GLU A 116 1.70 14.03 -8.65
CA GLU A 116 1.79 14.50 -10.04
C GLU A 116 3.25 14.72 -10.45
N GLY A 117 3.68 14.12 -11.56
CA GLY A 117 5.07 14.17 -12.04
C GLY A 117 6.01 13.15 -11.38
N SER A 118 5.54 12.33 -10.45
CA SER A 118 6.31 11.21 -9.89
C SER A 118 5.94 9.92 -10.60
N GLU A 119 6.74 9.53 -11.59
CA GLU A 119 6.42 8.36 -12.44
C GLU A 119 6.70 7.02 -11.75
N ASN A 120 7.55 7.01 -10.72
CA ASN A 120 8.07 5.78 -10.12
C ASN A 120 7.77 5.65 -8.61
N TYR A 121 6.76 6.32 -8.12
CA TYR A 121 6.40 6.32 -6.71
C TYR A 121 4.89 6.31 -6.50
N THR A 122 4.41 5.27 -5.88
CA THR A 122 3.00 5.13 -5.48
C THR A 122 2.91 4.75 -4.00
N VAL A 123 1.97 5.34 -3.28
CA VAL A 123 1.58 4.93 -1.93
C VAL A 123 0.23 4.25 -2.01
N VAL A 124 0.17 2.99 -1.66
CA VAL A 124 -1.07 2.23 -1.60
C VAL A 124 -1.55 2.19 -0.15
N SER A 125 -2.67 2.88 0.09
CA SER A 125 -3.33 2.90 1.40
C SER A 125 -4.34 1.76 1.47
N ILE A 126 -4.24 0.92 2.50
CA ILE A 126 -5.04 -0.28 2.69
C ILE A 126 -5.69 -0.23 4.06
N ASN A 127 -7.00 -0.47 4.12
CA ASN A 127 -7.74 -0.70 5.36
C ASN A 127 -8.18 -2.16 5.43
N PHE A 128 -7.88 -2.83 6.54
CA PHE A 128 -8.25 -4.23 6.73
C PHE A 128 -8.39 -4.59 8.21
N THR A 129 -9.07 -5.68 8.47
CA THR A 129 -9.05 -6.37 9.76
C THR A 129 -8.15 -7.61 9.62
N GLU A 130 -7.27 -7.85 10.61
CA GLU A 130 -6.44 -9.03 10.70
C GLU A 130 -6.82 -9.83 11.93
N GLU A 131 -7.16 -11.09 11.70
CA GLU A 131 -7.46 -12.09 12.74
C GLU A 131 -6.31 -13.10 12.73
N ILE A 132 -5.59 -13.23 13.85
CA ILE A 132 -4.51 -14.21 14.02
C ILE A 132 -4.98 -15.30 14.96
N THR A 133 -4.83 -16.57 14.54
CA THR A 133 -4.93 -17.72 15.44
C THR A 133 -3.50 -18.17 15.74
N TYR A 134 -3.15 -18.23 17.01
CA TYR A 134 -1.84 -18.71 17.48
C TYR A 134 -1.86 -20.21 17.70
N LYS A 135 -0.68 -20.86 17.63
CA LYS A 135 -0.50 -22.30 17.86
C LYS A 135 -0.88 -22.76 19.26
N ASP A 136 -0.93 -21.85 20.23
CA ASP A 136 -1.42 -22.15 21.59
C ASP A 136 -2.96 -22.08 21.70
N GLY A 137 -3.64 -21.80 20.60
CA GLY A 137 -5.10 -21.69 20.51
C GLY A 137 -5.67 -20.31 20.89
N SER A 138 -4.82 -19.35 21.28
CA SER A 138 -5.25 -17.97 21.49
C SER A 138 -5.52 -17.28 20.16
N THR A 139 -6.29 -16.19 20.20
CA THR A 139 -6.61 -15.38 19.02
C THR A 139 -6.42 -13.90 19.31
N SER A 140 -6.05 -13.12 18.27
CA SER A 140 -6.14 -11.65 18.30
C SER A 140 -6.90 -11.15 17.08
N SER A 141 -7.51 -9.97 17.22
CA SER A 141 -8.17 -9.29 16.12
C SER A 141 -7.86 -7.80 16.21
N ASP A 142 -7.30 -7.25 15.12
CA ASP A 142 -6.87 -5.88 15.04
C ASP A 142 -7.34 -5.24 13.74
N HIS A 143 -7.66 -3.96 13.80
CA HIS A 143 -7.96 -3.17 12.62
C HIS A 143 -6.74 -2.34 12.23
N TYR A 144 -6.34 -2.45 10.97
CA TYR A 144 -5.19 -1.76 10.41
C TYR A 144 -5.59 -0.70 9.38
N PHE A 145 -4.87 0.41 9.44
CA PHE A 145 -4.64 1.29 8.31
C PHE A 145 -3.16 1.19 7.95
N GLU A 146 -2.88 0.70 6.75
CA GLU A 146 -1.51 0.47 6.29
C GLU A 146 -1.23 1.28 5.04
N ARG A 147 -0.01 1.78 4.91
CA ARG A 147 0.51 2.37 3.68
C ARG A 147 1.71 1.58 3.21
N ILE A 148 1.60 1.02 2.02
CA ILE A 148 2.70 0.36 1.31
C ILE A 148 3.22 1.33 0.26
N HIS A 149 4.50 1.67 0.35
CA HIS A 149 5.18 2.54 -0.60
C HIS A 149 5.90 1.67 -1.63
N VAL A 150 5.52 1.86 -2.90
CA VAL A 150 6.15 1.20 -4.04
C VAL A 150 7.00 2.23 -4.78
N VAL A 151 8.27 1.91 -4.96
CA VAL A 151 9.26 2.75 -5.65
C VAL A 151 9.96 1.90 -6.71
N ASN A 152 9.98 2.36 -7.96
CA ASN A 152 10.58 1.61 -9.06
C ASN A 152 10.11 0.14 -9.16
N GLY A 153 8.83 -0.12 -8.85
CA GLY A 153 8.25 -1.45 -8.90
C GLY A 153 8.63 -2.37 -7.73
N LYS A 154 9.10 -1.83 -6.61
CA LYS A 154 9.46 -2.57 -5.39
C LYS A 154 8.90 -1.90 -4.14
N VAL A 155 8.52 -2.71 -3.16
CA VAL A 155 8.13 -2.21 -1.83
C VAL A 155 9.39 -1.77 -1.08
N ASN A 156 9.43 -0.49 -0.68
CA ASN A 156 10.57 0.07 0.07
C ASN A 156 10.19 0.57 1.46
N ARG A 157 8.91 0.74 1.73
CA ARG A 157 8.42 1.16 3.05
C ARG A 157 7.02 0.64 3.32
N VAL A 158 6.78 0.26 4.57
CA VAL A 158 5.45 -0.06 5.09
C VAL A 158 5.22 0.74 6.36
N VAL A 159 4.09 1.43 6.45
CA VAL A 159 3.71 2.22 7.63
C VAL A 159 2.35 1.74 8.11
N GLN A 160 2.26 1.35 9.37
CA GLN A 160 1.04 0.81 9.96
C GLN A 160 0.53 1.69 11.08
N TRP A 161 -0.78 1.77 11.17
CA TRP A 161 -1.52 2.20 12.36
C TRP A 161 -2.50 1.09 12.72
N MET A 162 -2.56 0.73 13.98
CA MET A 162 -3.44 -0.34 14.44
C MET A 162 -4.26 0.08 15.65
N ARG A 163 -5.40 -0.55 15.80
CA ARG A 163 -6.21 -0.53 17.03
C ARG A 163 -6.82 -1.91 17.23
N PRO A 164 -7.03 -2.35 18.48
CA PRO A 164 -7.80 -3.55 18.76
C PRO A 164 -9.17 -3.46 18.10
N TRP A 165 -9.63 -4.57 17.55
CA TRP A 165 -10.98 -4.71 17.01
C TRP A 165 -11.87 -5.29 18.09
N GLU A 166 -12.81 -4.46 18.61
CA GLU A 166 -13.79 -4.86 19.62
C GLU A 166 -15.05 -5.44 18.99
#